data_0b6694bc35a357be9fc96f3eb4de0871
#
_entry.id   0b6694bc35a357be9fc96f3eb4de0871
#
_cell.length_a   1.000
_cell.length_b   1.000
_cell.length_c   1.000
_cell.angle_alpha   90.00
_cell.angle_beta   90.00
_cell.angle_gamma   90.00
#
_symmetry.space_group_name_H-M   'P 1'
#
loop_
_entity.id
_entity.type
_entity.pdbx_description
1 polymer ?
#
loop_
_entity_poly.entity_id
_entity_poly.type
_entity_poly.pdbx_seq_one_letter_code
_entity_poly.pdbx_strand_id
1 'polypeptide(L)'
;IIFFKLLKKISFIGIIFIIFFELFSAVFSKSNLLLFNSDPLYFTKQFKGREWRFNSKEFGPGPWHKNNSSAKHKTRCFDVIYQSNNIGARDNVNYGINYFRNSTILVGDSFAEGHGVNFESTFFYFLKNDKSNTVNLGAGGSNPFQNLKRFEKLIKNKENINEIIYFFLPQNDWLSAKQNKDKKQR
;
A
#
# COMPACT_ATOMS: atom_id res chain seq x y z
N ILE A 1 -41.67 0.05 40.92
CA ILE A 1 -42.31 -0.69 39.80
C ILE A 1 -42.46 0.19 38.55
N ILE A 2 -42.94 1.42 38.67
CA ILE A 2 -43.13 2.36 37.51
C ILE A 2 -41.82 2.69 36.86
N PHE A 3 -40.77 2.98 37.62
CA PHE A 3 -39.43 3.31 37.14
C PHE A 3 -38.84 2.17 36.27
N PHE A 4 -38.91 0.94 36.70
CA PHE A 4 -38.43 -0.21 35.92
C PHE A 4 -39.19 -0.45 34.61
N LYS A 5 -40.51 -0.17 34.58
CA LYS A 5 -41.29 -0.22 33.36
C LYS A 5 -40.88 0.86 32.37
N LEU A 6 -40.60 2.06 32.87
CA LEU A 6 -40.10 3.17 32.05
C LEU A 6 -38.72 2.88 31.46
N LEU A 7 -37.81 2.33 32.27
CA LEU A 7 -36.46 1.96 31.81
C LEU A 7 -36.51 0.91 30.71
N LYS A 8 -37.34 -0.12 30.85
CA LYS A 8 -37.53 -1.14 29.80
C LYS A 8 -38.07 -0.55 28.50
N LYS A 9 -39.02 0.40 28.56
CA LYS A 9 -39.54 1.07 27.37
C LYS A 9 -38.45 1.91 26.68
N ILE A 10 -37.65 2.67 27.44
CA ILE A 10 -36.55 3.47 26.88
C ILE A 10 -35.49 2.58 26.22
N SER A 11 -35.10 1.48 26.89
CA SER A 11 -34.16 0.51 26.30
C SER A 11 -34.70 -0.13 25.02
N PHE A 12 -35.97 -0.49 24.99
CA PHE A 12 -36.59 -1.07 23.81
C PHE A 12 -36.64 -0.10 22.62
N ILE A 13 -36.99 1.16 22.87
CA ILE A 13 -36.98 2.23 21.84
C ILE A 13 -35.55 2.47 21.37
N GLY A 14 -34.57 2.48 22.25
CA GLY A 14 -33.16 2.61 21.91
C GLY A 14 -32.66 1.49 20.99
N ILE A 15 -33.02 0.27 21.26
CA ILE A 15 -32.67 -0.91 20.43
C ILE A 15 -33.30 -0.77 19.03
N ILE A 16 -34.59 -0.42 18.96
CA ILE A 16 -35.27 -0.19 17.65
C ILE A 16 -34.58 0.92 16.87
N PHE A 17 -34.21 2.02 17.53
CA PHE A 17 -33.52 3.11 16.87
C PHE A 17 -32.15 2.69 16.32
N ILE A 18 -31.36 1.92 17.07
CA ILE A 18 -30.07 1.38 16.62
C ILE A 18 -30.25 0.48 15.39
N ILE A 19 -31.22 -0.46 15.44
CA ILE A 19 -31.48 -1.35 14.30
C ILE A 19 -31.89 -0.55 13.06
N PHE A 20 -32.77 0.45 13.24
CA PHE A 20 -33.21 1.29 12.13
C PHE A 20 -32.07 2.12 11.55
N PHE A 21 -31.20 2.66 12.41
CA PHE A 21 -30.02 3.43 12.00
C PHE A 21 -29.02 2.57 11.22
N GLU A 22 -28.77 1.35 11.67
CA GLU A 22 -27.91 0.37 10.98
C GLU A 22 -28.47 0.00 9.60
N LEU A 23 -29.76 -0.32 9.51
CA LEU A 23 -30.42 -0.62 8.24
C LEU A 23 -30.40 0.58 7.28
N PHE A 24 -30.69 1.77 7.79
CA PHE A 24 -30.61 3.01 7.03
C PHE A 24 -29.22 3.27 6.51
N SER A 25 -28.20 3.17 7.37
CA SER A 25 -26.79 3.34 7.00
C SER A 25 -26.35 2.32 5.95
N ALA A 26 -26.78 1.06 6.06
CA ALA A 26 -26.47 0.01 5.10
C ALA A 26 -27.10 0.27 3.71
N VAL A 27 -28.35 0.75 3.68
CA VAL A 27 -29.03 1.11 2.43
C VAL A 27 -28.37 2.34 1.78
N PHE A 28 -28.08 3.37 2.57
CA PHE A 28 -27.48 4.59 2.06
C PHE A 28 -26.03 4.39 1.63
N SER A 29 -25.24 3.55 2.30
CA SER A 29 -23.88 3.23 1.88
C SER A 29 -23.83 2.49 0.54
N LYS A 30 -24.83 1.64 0.25
CA LYS A 30 -24.96 0.96 -1.05
C LYS A 30 -25.47 1.88 -2.17
N SER A 31 -26.23 2.92 -1.85
CA SER A 31 -26.84 3.79 -2.85
C SER A 31 -25.91 4.86 -3.45
N ASN A 32 -24.64 4.92 -3.07
CA ASN A 32 -23.67 5.98 -3.44
C ASN A 32 -24.14 7.42 -3.08
N LEU A 33 -25.19 7.58 -2.32
CA LEU A 33 -25.72 8.86 -1.87
C LEU A 33 -24.92 9.44 -0.71
N LEU A 34 -24.34 8.59 0.13
CA LEU A 34 -23.40 9.02 1.14
C LEU A 34 -21.99 9.01 0.58
N LEU A 35 -21.24 10.08 0.85
CA LEU A 35 -19.85 10.30 0.44
C LEU A 35 -18.85 9.24 0.96
N PHE A 36 -19.31 8.30 1.76
CA PHE A 36 -18.56 7.14 2.25
C PHE A 36 -18.64 5.99 1.24
N ASN A 37 -18.18 6.24 0.04
CA ASN A 37 -17.96 5.15 -0.90
C ASN A 37 -16.78 4.32 -0.39
N SER A 38 -17.10 3.17 0.20
CA SER A 38 -16.11 2.21 0.72
C SER A 38 -15.34 1.49 -0.40
N ASP A 39 -15.75 1.66 -1.66
CA ASP A 39 -14.92 1.22 -2.77
C ASP A 39 -13.68 2.10 -2.80
N PRO A 40 -12.52 1.55 -2.44
CA PRO A 40 -11.30 2.27 -2.63
C PRO A 40 -11.21 2.58 -4.11
N LEU A 41 -11.32 3.83 -4.46
CA LEU A 41 -11.19 4.36 -5.83
C LEU A 41 -9.81 4.09 -6.44
N TYR A 42 -9.13 3.05 -5.96
CA TYR A 42 -7.83 2.59 -6.40
C TYR A 42 -7.82 2.19 -7.88
N PHE A 43 -8.99 1.88 -8.43
CA PHE A 43 -9.12 1.35 -9.79
C PHE A 43 -10.25 2.04 -10.55
N THR A 44 -10.35 3.36 -10.46
CA THR A 44 -11.23 4.06 -11.38
C THR A 44 -10.81 3.76 -12.81
N LYS A 45 -11.74 3.81 -13.76
CA LYS A 45 -11.46 3.69 -15.19
C LYS A 45 -10.36 4.65 -15.69
N GLN A 46 -9.99 5.65 -14.88
CA GLN A 46 -8.94 6.64 -15.13
C GLN A 46 -7.56 6.21 -14.66
N PHE A 47 -7.42 5.12 -13.89
CA PHE A 47 -6.12 4.56 -13.57
C PHE A 47 -5.62 3.76 -14.78
N LYS A 48 -4.98 4.44 -15.68
CA LYS A 48 -4.28 3.82 -16.82
C LYS A 48 -3.05 2.99 -16.40
N GLY A 49 -2.92 2.68 -15.12
CA GLY A 49 -1.75 2.08 -14.50
C GLY A 49 -1.85 0.59 -14.23
N ARG A 50 -2.88 -0.12 -14.72
CA ARG A 50 -2.88 -1.60 -14.66
C ARG A 50 -1.66 -2.19 -15.36
N GLU A 51 -1.14 -1.52 -16.38
CA GLU A 51 0.06 -1.91 -17.11
C GLU A 51 1.35 -1.49 -16.39
N TRP A 52 1.29 -0.53 -15.47
CA TRP A 52 2.44 -0.06 -14.71
C TRP A 52 2.84 -1.04 -13.60
N ARG A 53 1.86 -1.67 -12.95
CA ARG A 53 2.07 -2.75 -11.98
C ARG A 53 1.77 -4.10 -12.59
N PHE A 54 2.65 -5.05 -12.39
CA PHE A 54 2.49 -6.42 -12.83
C PHE A 54 3.07 -7.39 -11.79
N ASN A 55 2.67 -8.65 -11.85
CA ASN A 55 3.29 -9.69 -11.03
C ASN A 55 4.62 -10.09 -11.66
N SER A 56 5.71 -9.66 -11.05
CA SER A 56 7.05 -9.90 -11.55
C SER A 56 7.53 -11.31 -11.21
N LYS A 57 8.17 -11.97 -12.20
CA LYS A 57 9.01 -13.15 -11.95
C LYS A 57 10.49 -12.77 -11.93
N GLU A 58 10.85 -11.72 -12.63
CA GLU A 58 12.22 -11.23 -12.76
C GLU A 58 12.72 -10.57 -11.48
N PHE A 59 11.89 -9.71 -10.87
CA PHE A 59 12.25 -8.92 -9.69
C PHE A 59 11.72 -9.52 -8.36
N GLY A 60 11.44 -10.82 -8.35
CA GLY A 60 10.85 -11.53 -7.21
C GLY A 60 9.34 -11.69 -7.34
N PRO A 61 8.71 -12.52 -6.49
CA PRO A 61 7.28 -12.74 -6.53
C PRO A 61 6.51 -11.49 -6.07
N GLY A 62 5.30 -11.31 -6.63
CA GLY A 62 4.37 -10.25 -6.24
C GLY A 62 4.43 -9.01 -7.12
N PRO A 63 3.71 -7.95 -6.72
CA PRO A 63 3.58 -6.75 -7.51
C PRO A 63 4.90 -6.00 -7.64
N TRP A 64 5.20 -5.54 -8.84
CA TRP A 64 6.31 -4.68 -9.17
C TRP A 64 5.92 -3.70 -10.29
N HIS A 65 6.78 -2.76 -10.61
CA HIS A 65 6.50 -1.76 -11.62
C HIS A 65 7.25 -2.03 -12.91
N LYS A 66 6.66 -1.63 -14.02
CA LYS A 66 7.29 -1.70 -15.33
C LYS A 66 8.49 -0.74 -15.37
N ASN A 67 9.59 -1.21 -15.95
CA ASN A 67 10.82 -0.42 -16.03
C ASN A 67 10.63 0.83 -16.90
N ASN A 68 11.29 1.95 -16.54
CA ASN A 68 11.30 3.20 -17.30
C ASN A 68 9.92 3.63 -17.76
N SER A 69 8.95 3.62 -16.87
CA SER A 69 7.56 3.88 -17.19
C SER A 69 6.91 4.89 -16.25
N SER A 70 5.79 5.43 -16.67
CA SER A 70 4.99 6.31 -15.84
C SER A 70 3.51 5.94 -15.89
N ALA A 71 2.79 6.28 -14.82
CA ALA A 71 1.34 6.10 -14.75
C ALA A 71 0.71 7.26 -14.00
N LYS A 72 -0.39 7.76 -14.55
CA LYS A 72 -1.22 8.76 -13.86
C LYS A 72 -2.27 8.05 -13.02
N HIS A 73 -2.32 8.38 -11.73
CA HIS A 73 -3.31 7.88 -10.80
C HIS A 73 -4.12 9.05 -10.23
N LYS A 74 -5.37 9.13 -10.64
CA LYS A 74 -6.31 10.16 -10.21
C LYS A 74 -7.48 9.54 -9.47
N THR A 75 -7.74 10.04 -8.28
CA THR A 75 -8.90 9.71 -7.44
C THR A 75 -9.61 11.00 -7.02
N ARG A 76 -10.60 10.92 -6.12
CA ARG A 76 -11.18 12.12 -5.50
C ARG A 76 -10.23 12.82 -4.54
N CYS A 77 -9.27 12.08 -3.96
CA CYS A 77 -8.40 12.56 -2.89
C CYS A 77 -7.03 13.00 -3.40
N PHE A 78 -6.59 12.51 -4.57
CA PHE A 78 -5.28 12.84 -5.13
C PHE A 78 -5.25 12.72 -6.66
N ASP A 79 -4.32 13.42 -7.28
CA ASP A 79 -3.98 13.35 -8.72
C ASP A 79 -2.46 13.35 -8.82
N VAL A 80 -1.87 12.15 -9.00
CA VAL A 80 -0.42 11.94 -8.92
C VAL A 80 0.10 11.20 -10.15
N ILE A 81 1.37 11.43 -10.46
CA ILE A 81 2.09 10.69 -11.48
C ILE A 81 3.15 9.85 -10.79
N TYR A 82 3.12 8.54 -11.04
CA TYR A 82 4.17 7.62 -10.64
C TYR A 82 5.16 7.47 -11.78
N GLN A 83 6.44 7.48 -11.43
CA GLN A 83 7.53 7.19 -12.35
C GLN A 83 8.37 6.06 -11.79
N SER A 84 8.85 5.20 -12.67
CA SER A 84 9.74 4.10 -12.32
C SER A 84 11.02 4.16 -13.16
N ASN A 85 12.11 3.79 -12.54
CA ASN A 85 13.43 3.77 -13.16
C ASN A 85 13.70 2.48 -13.95
N ASN A 86 14.97 2.28 -14.33
CA ASN A 86 15.44 1.14 -15.14
C ASN A 86 15.22 -0.25 -14.51
N ILE A 87 15.04 -0.34 -13.20
CA ILE A 87 14.70 -1.61 -12.52
C ILE A 87 13.24 -1.68 -12.06
N GLY A 88 12.43 -0.66 -12.36
CA GLY A 88 11.05 -0.57 -11.92
C GLY A 88 10.87 -0.01 -10.51
N ALA A 89 11.90 0.47 -9.84
CA ALA A 89 11.77 1.16 -8.57
C ALA A 89 11.12 2.53 -8.78
N ARG A 90 10.25 2.97 -7.87
CA ARG A 90 9.69 4.32 -7.92
C ARG A 90 10.76 5.34 -7.57
N ASP A 91 11.50 5.75 -8.58
CA ASP A 91 12.56 6.76 -8.52
C ASP A 91 12.71 7.46 -9.86
N ASN A 92 13.24 8.68 -9.84
CA ASN A 92 13.59 9.47 -11.00
C ASN A 92 15.05 9.27 -11.47
N VAL A 93 15.83 8.45 -10.74
CA VAL A 93 17.22 8.14 -11.05
C VAL A 93 17.37 6.66 -11.38
N ASN A 94 18.10 6.37 -12.45
CA ASN A 94 18.44 5.01 -12.83
C ASN A 94 19.54 4.44 -11.92
N TYR A 95 19.35 3.18 -11.52
CA TYR A 95 20.29 2.49 -10.66
C TYR A 95 21.33 1.74 -11.51
N GLY A 96 22.59 2.15 -11.40
CA GLY A 96 23.74 1.45 -11.99
C GLY A 96 24.17 0.24 -11.17
N ILE A 97 25.12 -0.53 -11.70
CA ILE A 97 25.62 -1.78 -11.06
C ILE A 97 26.13 -1.54 -9.62
N ASN A 98 26.75 -0.40 -9.37
CA ASN A 98 27.31 -0.05 -8.06
C ASN A 98 26.35 0.78 -7.18
N TYR A 99 25.13 1.05 -7.65
CA TYR A 99 24.20 1.94 -6.93
C TYR A 99 23.78 1.37 -5.56
N PHE A 100 23.80 0.05 -5.43
CA PHE A 100 23.46 -0.64 -4.18
C PHE A 100 24.61 -0.64 -3.16
N ARG A 101 25.84 -0.26 -3.56
CA ARG A 101 26.96 -0.20 -2.63
C ARG A 101 26.81 1.00 -1.70
N ASN A 102 27.06 0.77 -0.42
CA ASN A 102 26.96 1.80 0.63
C ASN A 102 25.61 2.54 0.59
N SER A 103 24.54 1.81 0.25
CA SER A 103 23.21 2.38 0.13
C SER A 103 22.34 2.18 1.36
N THR A 104 21.41 3.08 1.56
CA THR A 104 20.24 2.91 2.42
C THR A 104 19.10 2.35 1.57
N ILE A 105 18.54 1.22 1.94
CA ILE A 105 17.50 0.55 1.18
C ILE A 105 16.18 0.64 1.90
N LEU A 106 15.20 1.28 1.26
CA LEU A 106 13.82 1.35 1.73
C LEU A 106 13.03 0.17 1.18
N VAL A 107 12.43 -0.61 2.05
CA VAL A 107 11.64 -1.81 1.70
C VAL A 107 10.27 -1.72 2.37
N GLY A 108 9.23 -2.18 1.68
CA GLY A 108 7.88 -2.21 2.24
C GLY A 108 6.79 -2.29 1.17
N ASP A 109 5.59 -1.99 1.58
CA ASP A 109 4.38 -2.00 0.76
C ASP A 109 4.07 -0.64 0.11
N SER A 110 2.79 -0.29 0.01
CA SER A 110 2.32 0.98 -0.56
C SER A 110 2.78 2.23 0.21
N PHE A 111 3.07 2.11 1.49
CA PHE A 111 3.60 3.22 2.28
C PHE A 111 5.06 3.52 1.91
N ALA A 112 5.87 2.48 1.78
CA ALA A 112 7.25 2.63 1.30
C ALA A 112 7.30 3.11 -0.16
N GLU A 113 6.39 2.62 -1.01
CA GLU A 113 6.23 3.12 -2.38
C GLU A 113 5.83 4.61 -2.41
N GLY A 114 5.10 5.09 -1.41
CA GLY A 114 4.55 6.44 -1.37
C GLY A 114 3.24 6.56 -2.16
N HIS A 115 2.32 5.62 -1.96
CA HIS A 115 1.04 5.60 -2.65
C HIS A 115 0.20 6.86 -2.38
N GLY A 116 -0.37 7.45 -3.43
CA GLY A 116 -1.29 8.59 -3.34
C GLY A 116 -0.63 9.95 -3.14
N VAL A 117 0.72 10.03 -3.13
CA VAL A 117 1.44 11.30 -2.99
C VAL A 117 2.42 11.52 -4.15
N ASN A 118 2.72 12.78 -4.46
CA ASN A 118 3.75 13.12 -5.43
C ASN A 118 5.12 12.64 -4.96
N PHE A 119 6.03 12.44 -5.91
CA PHE A 119 7.37 11.91 -5.61
C PHE A 119 8.10 12.73 -4.55
N GLU A 120 8.05 14.05 -4.65
CA GLU A 120 8.70 15.01 -3.75
C GLU A 120 8.10 15.02 -2.33
N SER A 121 6.91 14.44 -2.17
CA SER A 121 6.21 14.29 -0.89
C SER A 121 6.32 12.88 -0.31
N THR A 122 7.10 12.00 -0.92
CA THR A 122 7.33 10.65 -0.40
C THR A 122 8.38 10.66 0.70
N PHE A 123 8.25 9.74 1.64
CA PHE A 123 9.29 9.51 2.64
C PHE A 123 10.65 9.19 1.99
N PHE A 124 10.61 8.45 0.88
CA PHE A 124 11.80 8.12 0.11
C PHE A 124 12.54 9.36 -0.41
N TYR A 125 11.81 10.36 -0.90
CA TYR A 125 12.42 11.61 -1.39
C TYR A 125 13.17 12.35 -0.28
N PHE A 126 12.58 12.47 0.90
CA PHE A 126 13.25 13.10 2.04
C PHE A 126 14.47 12.32 2.48
N LEU A 127 14.35 10.99 2.57
CA LEU A 127 15.47 10.12 2.92
C LEU A 127 16.63 10.24 1.92
N LYS A 128 16.30 10.32 0.62
CA LYS A 128 17.29 10.45 -0.45
C LYS A 128 18.03 11.80 -0.42
N ASN A 129 17.36 12.87 0.00
CA ASN A 129 17.99 14.17 0.17
C ASN A 129 18.94 14.22 1.37
N ASP A 130 18.66 13.44 2.40
CA ASP A 130 19.50 13.33 3.60
C ASP A 130 20.66 12.35 3.41
N LYS A 131 20.42 11.26 2.72
CA LYS A 131 21.38 10.16 2.49
C LYS A 131 21.61 9.94 1.00
N SER A 132 22.83 10.13 0.56
CA SER A 132 23.26 9.71 -0.79
C SER A 132 23.06 8.20 -0.97
N ASN A 133 22.85 7.71 -2.16
CA ASN A 133 22.68 6.29 -2.48
C ASN A 133 21.49 5.63 -1.73
N THR A 134 20.32 6.24 -1.81
CA THR A 134 19.08 5.63 -1.28
C THR A 134 18.34 4.89 -2.39
N VAL A 135 17.88 3.68 -2.10
CA VAL A 135 17.17 2.79 -3.03
C VAL A 135 15.76 2.54 -2.53
N ASN A 136 14.76 2.72 -3.39
CA ASN A 136 13.35 2.42 -3.08
C ASN A 136 12.96 1.05 -3.62
N LEU A 137 12.73 0.08 -2.75
CA LEU A 137 12.17 -1.23 -3.09
C LEU A 137 10.73 -1.41 -2.59
N GLY A 138 10.06 -0.33 -2.24
CA GLY A 138 8.63 -0.33 -1.89
C GLY A 138 7.74 -0.65 -3.09
N ALA A 139 6.73 -1.48 -2.88
CA ALA A 139 5.73 -1.79 -3.91
C ALA A 139 4.35 -2.02 -3.31
N GLY A 140 3.37 -1.25 -3.74
CA GLY A 140 2.01 -1.35 -3.25
C GLY A 140 1.38 -2.72 -3.47
N GLY A 141 0.76 -3.25 -2.43
CA GLY A 141 0.16 -4.58 -2.44
C GLY A 141 1.15 -5.73 -2.25
N SER A 142 2.42 -5.45 -2.01
CA SER A 142 3.38 -6.49 -1.63
C SER A 142 3.28 -6.83 -0.14
N ASN A 143 3.59 -8.08 0.19
CA ASN A 143 3.67 -8.57 1.56
C ASN A 143 5.14 -8.77 2.00
N PRO A 144 5.41 -9.00 3.30
CA PRO A 144 6.77 -9.14 3.83
C PRO A 144 7.61 -10.21 3.12
N PHE A 145 7.02 -11.36 2.78
CA PHE A 145 7.72 -12.41 2.07
C PHE A 145 8.13 -11.97 0.65
N GLN A 146 7.24 -11.29 -0.07
CA GLN A 146 7.51 -10.78 -1.41
C GLN A 146 8.59 -9.69 -1.38
N ASN A 147 8.53 -8.81 -0.38
CA ASN A 147 9.53 -7.77 -0.16
C ASN A 147 10.92 -8.36 0.09
N LEU A 148 11.02 -9.38 0.96
CA LEU A 148 12.27 -10.08 1.23
C LEU A 148 12.83 -10.74 -0.04
N LYS A 149 11.98 -11.45 -0.80
CA LYS A 149 12.41 -12.11 -2.03
C LYS A 149 12.88 -11.13 -3.11
N ARG A 150 12.23 -9.96 -3.21
CA ARG A 150 12.66 -8.88 -4.10
C ARG A 150 14.03 -8.35 -3.68
N PHE A 151 14.18 -8.06 -2.41
CA PHE A 151 15.45 -7.63 -1.84
C PHE A 151 16.57 -8.64 -2.15
N GLU A 152 16.39 -9.92 -1.84
CA GLU A 152 17.36 -10.98 -2.11
C GLU A 152 17.74 -11.07 -3.60
N LYS A 153 16.77 -10.85 -4.49
CA LYS A 153 16.98 -10.98 -5.94
C LYS A 153 17.69 -9.79 -6.55
N LEU A 154 17.36 -8.58 -6.11
CA LEU A 154 17.93 -7.35 -6.64
C LEU A 154 19.32 -7.07 -6.05
N ILE A 155 19.59 -7.50 -4.82
CA ILE A 155 20.82 -7.20 -4.12
C ILE A 155 21.68 -8.45 -4.04
N LYS A 156 22.53 -8.60 -5.04
CA LYS A 156 23.44 -9.75 -5.15
C LYS A 156 24.60 -9.69 -4.15
N ASN A 157 25.13 -8.49 -3.86
CA ASN A 157 26.26 -8.27 -2.95
C ASN A 157 25.77 -7.55 -1.69
N LYS A 158 25.34 -8.32 -0.69
CA LYS A 158 24.77 -7.81 0.57
C LYS A 158 25.83 -7.18 1.51
N GLU A 159 27.10 -7.40 1.23
CA GLU A 159 28.23 -7.02 2.13
C GLU A 159 28.48 -5.51 2.20
N ASN A 160 27.88 -4.72 1.31
CA ASN A 160 28.12 -3.28 1.21
C ASN A 160 26.83 -2.45 1.36
N ILE A 161 25.83 -2.95 2.10
CA ILE A 161 24.62 -2.18 2.42
C ILE A 161 24.84 -1.49 3.76
N ASN A 162 24.62 -0.18 3.82
CA ASN A 162 24.75 0.57 5.06
C ASN A 162 23.57 0.33 5.99
N GLU A 163 22.36 0.36 5.43
CA GLU A 163 21.13 0.35 6.21
C GLU A 163 19.96 -0.21 5.41
N ILE A 164 19.05 -0.89 6.08
CA ILE A 164 17.76 -1.31 5.54
C ILE A 164 16.67 -0.71 6.43
N ILE A 165 15.82 0.10 5.82
CA ILE A 165 14.64 0.66 6.47
C ILE A 165 13.42 -0.12 5.97
N TYR A 166 12.80 -0.88 6.87
CA TYR A 166 11.61 -1.66 6.55
C TYR A 166 10.35 -0.98 7.08
N PHE A 167 9.46 -0.59 6.16
CA PHE A 167 8.12 -0.10 6.50
C PHE A 167 7.21 -1.28 6.76
N PHE A 168 6.91 -1.49 8.02
CA PHE A 168 6.03 -2.55 8.48
C PHE A 168 4.70 -1.96 8.94
N LEU A 169 3.62 -2.34 8.24
CA LEU A 169 2.25 -2.00 8.63
C LEU A 169 1.61 -3.23 9.31
N PRO A 170 1.53 -3.26 10.66
CA PRO A 170 1.12 -4.48 11.39
C PRO A 170 -0.20 -5.07 10.91
N GLN A 171 -1.19 -4.23 10.65
CA GLN A 171 -2.53 -4.65 10.24
C GLN A 171 -2.52 -5.34 8.86
N ASN A 172 -1.73 -4.85 7.91
CA ASN A 172 -1.66 -5.36 6.54
C ASN A 172 -0.68 -6.54 6.44
N ASP A 173 0.52 -6.35 6.95
CA ASP A 173 1.63 -7.28 6.79
C ASP A 173 1.43 -8.57 7.59
N TRP A 174 0.87 -8.47 8.80
CA TRP A 174 0.57 -9.64 9.63
C TRP A 174 -0.51 -10.54 8.99
N LEU A 175 -1.60 -9.97 8.50
CA LEU A 175 -2.68 -10.72 7.86
C LEU A 175 -2.20 -11.41 6.57
N SER A 176 -1.42 -10.71 5.76
CA SER A 176 -0.89 -11.25 4.51
C SER A 176 0.18 -12.33 4.73
N ALA A 177 0.98 -12.23 5.78
CA ALA A 177 1.94 -13.27 6.18
C ALA A 177 1.23 -14.55 6.63
N LYS A 178 0.14 -14.45 7.40
CA LYS A 178 -0.69 -15.57 7.84
C LYS A 178 -1.31 -16.32 6.66
N GLN A 179 -1.91 -15.61 5.71
CA GLN A 179 -2.52 -16.23 4.52
C GLN A 179 -1.54 -17.03 3.66
N ASN A 180 -0.28 -16.60 3.58
CA ASN A 180 0.76 -17.33 2.85
C ASN A 180 1.21 -18.61 3.57
N LYS A 181 1.18 -18.64 4.90
CA LYS A 181 1.48 -19.83 5.70
C LYS A 181 0.41 -20.92 5.46
N ASP A 182 -0.85 -20.53 5.47
CA ASP A 182 -1.98 -21.43 5.26
C ASP A 182 -2.03 -22.03 3.84
N LYS A 183 -1.56 -21.29 2.83
CA LYS A 183 -1.44 -21.81 1.45
C LYS A 183 -0.29 -22.79 1.23
N LYS A 184 0.73 -22.78 2.07
CA LYS A 184 1.84 -23.75 2.00
C LYS A 184 1.54 -25.07 2.69
N GLN A 185 0.49 -25.11 3.53
CA GLN A 185 0.09 -26.31 4.26
C GLN A 185 -1.05 -27.10 3.57
N ARG A 186 -1.53 -26.62 2.43
CA ARG A 186 -2.47 -27.31 1.52
C ARG A 186 -1.75 -27.74 0.24
#